data_fb913dfb3beb35dfff288e754433139f
#
_entry.id   fb913dfb3beb35dfff288e754433139f
#
_cell.length_a   1.000
_cell.length_b   1.000
_cell.length_c   1.000
_cell.angle_alpha   90.00
_cell.angle_beta   90.00
_cell.angle_gamma   90.00
#
_symmetry.space_group_name_H-M   'P 1'
#
loop_
_entity.id
_entity.type
_entity.pdbx_description
1 polymer ?
#
loop_
_entity_poly.entity_id
_entity_poly.type
_entity_poly.pdbx_seq_one_letter_code
_entity_poly.pdbx_strand_id
1 'polypeptide(L)'
;MKRGLITWDKTELPPSVFDARLAKVRDALAKQDLPALLVYSDVWRSNEGRHLTNYMPYWNRSLIVLPREGAPVLLCGLSPRVYPWIKSVTVFEEIRPASKLVPTLLQLCAERGWTKLGVLDLARLPHEISLPLQASDVKTSDVKLELTDDAEIAMLRRAEQMAREILTAELPKGVGLTDYQFSGLLERAFRSAGAEDLLLLFNTGNSAPRPARGAMLGDKYSVAVALEYRGHWARVMQGLPL
;
A
#
# COMPACT_ATOMS: atom_id res chain seq x y z
N MET A 1 -11.49 3.84 6.13
CA MET A 1 -10.89 2.52 5.85
C MET A 1 -10.81 2.38 4.35
N LYS A 2 -9.65 2.11 3.85
CA LYS A 2 -9.27 1.96 2.48
C LYS A 2 -10.06 0.90 1.77
N ARG A 3 -10.85 1.27 0.71
CA ARG A 3 -11.62 0.26 0.35
C ARG A 3 -12.19 0.36 -0.99
N GLY A 4 -11.75 1.33 -1.70
CA GLY A 4 -12.03 1.45 -3.09
C GLY A 4 -11.14 0.54 -3.95
N LEU A 5 -11.51 0.44 -5.20
CA LEU A 5 -10.67 -0.14 -6.23
C LEU A 5 -9.49 0.80 -6.48
N ILE A 6 -8.29 0.26 -6.44
CA ILE A 6 -7.12 1.01 -6.89
C ILE A 6 -7.15 1.14 -8.41
N THR A 7 -6.49 2.16 -8.89
CA THR A 7 -6.25 2.38 -10.32
C THR A 7 -4.74 2.40 -10.58
N TRP A 8 -4.34 2.25 -11.81
CA TRP A 8 -2.96 2.44 -12.23
C TRP A 8 -2.90 3.59 -13.23
N ASP A 9 -2.44 4.73 -12.77
CA ASP A 9 -2.08 5.84 -13.66
C ASP A 9 -0.66 5.62 -14.18
N LYS A 10 -0.57 5.20 -15.43
CA LYS A 10 0.70 4.87 -16.09
C LYS A 10 1.52 6.10 -16.48
N THR A 11 0.97 7.30 -16.35
CA THR A 11 1.73 8.56 -16.51
C THR A 11 2.49 8.92 -15.24
N GLU A 12 1.86 8.74 -14.09
CA GLU A 12 2.51 9.01 -12.79
C GLU A 12 3.43 7.87 -12.34
N LEU A 13 3.03 6.62 -12.59
CA LEU A 13 3.81 5.41 -12.29
C LEU A 13 3.92 4.54 -13.53
N PRO A 14 4.82 4.87 -14.47
CA PRO A 14 4.99 4.09 -15.70
C PRO A 14 5.47 2.66 -15.40
N PRO A 15 5.19 1.69 -16.28
CA PRO A 15 5.63 0.30 -16.11
C PRO A 15 7.13 0.15 -15.84
N SER A 16 7.96 1.01 -16.43
CA SER A 16 9.41 1.01 -16.24
C SER A 16 9.85 1.22 -14.78
N VAL A 17 9.05 1.89 -13.97
CA VAL A 17 9.31 2.01 -12.52
C VAL A 17 9.24 0.64 -11.86
N PHE A 18 8.21 -0.15 -12.18
CA PHE A 18 8.08 -1.50 -11.64
C PHE A 18 9.13 -2.43 -12.20
N ASP A 19 9.51 -2.31 -13.47
CA ASP A 19 10.61 -3.08 -14.07
C ASP A 19 11.93 -2.82 -13.33
N ALA A 20 12.23 -1.55 -13.01
CA ALA A 20 13.42 -1.19 -12.25
C ALA A 20 13.38 -1.74 -10.80
N ARG A 21 12.21 -1.72 -10.15
CA ARG A 21 12.01 -2.29 -8.81
C ARG A 21 12.20 -3.81 -8.81
N LEU A 22 11.64 -4.50 -9.82
CA LEU A 22 11.81 -5.94 -10.00
C LEU A 22 13.26 -6.31 -10.32
N ALA A 23 13.99 -5.47 -11.07
CA ALA A 23 15.41 -5.67 -11.30
C ALA A 23 16.21 -5.63 -9.98
N LYS A 24 15.96 -4.65 -9.10
CA LYS A 24 16.57 -4.62 -7.75
C LYS A 24 16.26 -5.86 -6.92
N VAL A 25 15.04 -6.39 -6.99
CA VAL A 25 14.68 -7.66 -6.34
C VAL A 25 15.51 -8.80 -6.89
N ARG A 26 15.62 -8.92 -8.22
CA ARG A 26 16.39 -9.97 -8.89
C ARG A 26 17.88 -9.93 -8.54
N ASP A 27 18.46 -8.74 -8.46
CA ASP A 27 19.85 -8.55 -8.03
C ASP A 27 20.07 -8.98 -6.58
N ALA A 28 19.12 -8.67 -5.68
CA ALA A 28 19.19 -9.10 -4.28
C ALA A 28 19.08 -10.63 -4.15
N LEU A 29 18.21 -11.25 -4.95
CA LEU A 29 18.05 -12.71 -5.02
C LEU A 29 19.31 -13.38 -5.57
N ALA A 30 19.92 -12.83 -6.61
CA ALA A 30 21.15 -13.36 -7.20
C ALA A 30 22.31 -13.37 -6.20
N LYS A 31 22.47 -12.27 -5.43
CA LYS A 31 23.51 -12.16 -4.39
C LYS A 31 23.38 -13.21 -3.28
N GLN A 32 22.17 -13.70 -3.01
CA GLN A 32 21.88 -14.68 -1.98
C GLN A 32 21.62 -16.09 -2.55
N ASP A 33 21.79 -16.26 -3.85
CA ASP A 33 21.48 -17.49 -4.59
C ASP A 33 20.06 -18.02 -4.29
N LEU A 34 19.08 -17.12 -4.30
CA LEU A 34 17.68 -17.44 -4.08
C LEU A 34 16.90 -17.44 -5.42
N PRO A 35 16.01 -18.41 -5.66
CA PRO A 35 15.27 -18.49 -6.91
C PRO A 35 14.07 -17.53 -6.97
N ALA A 36 13.50 -17.15 -5.82
CA ALA A 36 12.35 -16.26 -5.75
C ALA A 36 12.25 -15.56 -4.40
N LEU A 37 11.59 -14.40 -4.39
CA LEU A 37 11.17 -13.66 -3.21
C LEU A 37 9.68 -13.86 -2.96
N LEU A 38 9.33 -14.20 -1.74
CA LEU A 38 7.96 -14.22 -1.24
C LEU A 38 7.65 -12.90 -0.52
N VAL A 39 6.56 -12.24 -0.90
CA VAL A 39 6.03 -11.06 -0.21
C VAL A 39 4.61 -11.36 0.23
N TYR A 40 4.36 -11.24 1.53
CA TYR A 40 2.99 -11.33 2.07
C TYR A 40 2.27 -10.00 1.90
N SER A 41 1.00 -10.05 1.54
CA SER A 41 0.17 -8.85 1.41
C SER A 41 -1.24 -9.09 1.91
N ASP A 42 -1.73 -8.19 2.75
CA ASP A 42 -3.13 -8.09 3.17
C ASP A 42 -3.58 -6.62 3.19
N VAL A 43 -4.83 -6.37 3.60
CA VAL A 43 -5.40 -5.01 3.65
C VAL A 43 -4.60 -4.05 4.54
N TRP A 44 -3.90 -4.57 5.55
CA TRP A 44 -3.13 -3.79 6.52
C TRP A 44 -1.65 -3.71 6.18
N ARG A 45 -1.14 -4.68 5.43
CA ARG A 45 0.26 -4.85 5.04
C ARG A 45 0.36 -4.97 3.53
N SER A 46 0.00 -3.90 2.82
CA SER A 46 0.02 -3.89 1.36
C SER A 46 1.15 -3.03 0.78
N ASN A 47 1.88 -2.28 1.61
CA ASN A 47 2.81 -1.26 1.12
C ASN A 47 3.93 -1.86 0.26
N GLU A 48 4.59 -2.92 0.74
CA GLU A 48 5.69 -3.58 0.04
C GLU A 48 5.19 -4.25 -1.27
N GLY A 49 4.06 -4.94 -1.19
CA GLY A 49 3.43 -5.55 -2.37
C GLY A 49 3.00 -4.50 -3.39
N ARG A 50 2.43 -3.40 -2.92
CA ARG A 50 2.01 -2.30 -3.76
C ARG A 50 3.19 -1.56 -4.39
N HIS A 51 4.24 -1.29 -3.63
CA HIS A 51 5.47 -0.70 -4.15
C HIS A 51 6.05 -1.53 -5.29
N LEU A 52 6.16 -2.84 -5.11
CA LEU A 52 6.79 -3.73 -6.08
C LEU A 52 5.91 -4.07 -7.30
N THR A 53 4.57 -4.03 -7.16
CA THR A 53 3.67 -4.59 -8.17
C THR A 53 2.41 -3.79 -8.45
N ASN A 54 2.19 -2.67 -7.76
CA ASN A 54 0.93 -1.93 -7.69
C ASN A 54 -0.27 -2.76 -7.19
N TYR A 55 -0.01 -3.91 -6.55
CA TYR A 55 -1.08 -4.76 -6.04
C TYR A 55 -1.45 -4.39 -4.61
N MET A 56 -2.73 -4.25 -4.38
CA MET A 56 -3.32 -4.12 -3.06
C MET A 56 -4.45 -5.13 -2.90
N PRO A 57 -4.36 -6.04 -1.92
CA PRO A 57 -5.45 -6.95 -1.62
C PRO A 57 -6.70 -6.18 -1.19
N TYR A 58 -7.85 -6.51 -1.76
CA TYR A 58 -9.10 -5.83 -1.47
C TYR A 58 -9.64 -6.18 -0.07
N TRP A 59 -10.03 -7.43 0.15
CA TRP A 59 -10.52 -7.93 1.43
C TRP A 59 -9.85 -9.22 1.87
N ASN A 60 -8.74 -9.56 1.23
CA ASN A 60 -8.15 -10.88 1.34
C ASN A 60 -6.65 -10.79 1.61
N ARG A 61 -6.07 -11.94 1.80
CA ARG A 61 -4.63 -12.17 1.91
C ARG A 61 -4.12 -12.76 0.62
N SER A 62 -2.90 -12.45 0.29
CA SER A 62 -2.25 -12.93 -0.93
C SER A 62 -0.77 -13.15 -0.68
N LEU A 63 -0.18 -14.03 -1.47
CA LEU A 63 1.26 -14.17 -1.55
C LEU A 63 1.71 -13.72 -2.95
N ILE A 64 2.64 -12.79 -2.96
CA ILE A 64 3.29 -12.31 -4.17
C ILE A 64 4.61 -13.06 -4.28
N VAL A 65 4.83 -13.74 -5.39
CA VAL A 65 6.05 -14.46 -5.67
C VAL A 65 6.77 -13.75 -6.80
N LEU A 66 7.96 -13.24 -6.51
CA LEU A 66 8.82 -12.53 -7.46
C LEU A 66 10.02 -13.41 -7.80
N PRO A 67 9.98 -14.14 -8.92
CA PRO A 67 11.07 -15.03 -9.30
C PRO A 67 12.28 -14.24 -9.79
N ARG A 68 13.49 -14.80 -9.59
CA ARG A 68 14.72 -14.27 -10.18
C ARG A 68 14.65 -14.28 -11.71
N GLU A 69 14.00 -15.29 -12.27
CA GLU A 69 13.77 -15.42 -13.70
C GLU A 69 12.29 -15.67 -14.00
N GLY A 70 11.75 -14.93 -14.97
CA GLY A 70 10.34 -14.99 -15.36
C GLY A 70 9.46 -13.91 -14.76
N ALA A 71 8.16 -14.03 -14.96
CA ALA A 71 7.17 -13.05 -14.54
C ALA A 71 6.75 -13.23 -13.07
N PRO A 72 6.37 -12.14 -12.39
CA PRO A 72 5.74 -12.19 -11.08
C PRO A 72 4.47 -13.06 -11.07
N VAL A 73 4.26 -13.79 -9.97
CA VAL A 73 3.07 -14.64 -9.77
C VAL A 73 2.30 -14.15 -8.55
N LEU A 74 1.00 -13.98 -8.69
CA LEU A 74 0.10 -13.67 -7.58
C LEU A 74 -0.69 -14.92 -7.17
N LEU A 75 -0.51 -15.36 -5.92
CA LEU A 75 -1.36 -16.36 -5.29
C LEU A 75 -2.51 -15.64 -4.59
N CYS A 76 -3.71 -15.72 -5.17
CA CYS A 76 -4.83 -14.86 -4.83
C CYS A 76 -6.03 -15.67 -4.33
N GLY A 77 -6.51 -15.33 -3.14
CA GLY A 77 -7.73 -15.92 -2.57
C GLY A 77 -9.05 -15.29 -3.06
N LEU A 78 -8.97 -14.25 -3.90
CA LEU A 78 -10.15 -13.62 -4.49
C LEU A 78 -10.73 -14.48 -5.63
N SER A 79 -12.02 -14.25 -5.92
CA SER A 79 -12.68 -14.91 -7.04
C SER A 79 -11.98 -14.61 -8.38
N PRO A 80 -11.83 -15.61 -9.28
CA PRO A 80 -11.29 -15.39 -10.62
C PRO A 80 -12.01 -14.31 -11.44
N ARG A 81 -13.25 -13.96 -11.10
CA ARG A 81 -14.00 -12.88 -11.75
C ARG A 81 -13.31 -11.51 -11.66
N VAL A 82 -12.50 -11.28 -10.64
CA VAL A 82 -11.76 -10.00 -10.46
C VAL A 82 -10.36 -10.01 -11.09
N TYR A 83 -9.89 -11.13 -11.60
CA TYR A 83 -8.53 -11.23 -12.18
C TYR A 83 -8.30 -10.32 -13.39
N PRO A 84 -9.25 -10.12 -14.31
CA PRO A 84 -9.06 -9.16 -15.40
C PRO A 84 -8.81 -7.74 -14.89
N TRP A 85 -9.53 -7.32 -13.83
CA TRP A 85 -9.28 -6.05 -13.19
C TRP A 85 -7.90 -6.02 -12.51
N ILE A 86 -7.52 -7.04 -11.73
CA ILE A 86 -6.18 -7.10 -11.10
C ILE A 86 -5.09 -6.96 -12.16
N LYS A 87 -5.18 -7.68 -13.27
CA LYS A 87 -4.21 -7.57 -14.38
C LYS A 87 -4.15 -6.17 -14.99
N SER A 88 -5.27 -5.46 -15.04
CA SER A 88 -5.32 -4.10 -15.63
C SER A 88 -4.64 -3.04 -14.75
N VAL A 89 -4.54 -3.27 -13.43
CA VAL A 89 -4.02 -2.31 -12.44
C VAL A 89 -2.71 -2.74 -11.78
N THR A 90 -2.13 -3.86 -12.17
CA THR A 90 -0.90 -4.42 -11.59
C THR A 90 0.04 -4.95 -12.67
N VAL A 91 1.26 -5.33 -12.26
CA VAL A 91 2.24 -5.98 -13.16
C VAL A 91 2.00 -7.48 -13.36
N PHE A 92 0.97 -8.06 -12.75
CA PHE A 92 0.77 -9.51 -12.82
C PHE A 92 0.13 -9.94 -14.13
N GLU A 93 0.80 -10.88 -14.81
CA GLU A 93 0.22 -11.66 -15.91
C GLU A 93 -0.28 -13.01 -15.43
N GLU A 94 0.42 -13.64 -14.45
CA GLU A 94 0.05 -14.90 -13.84
C GLU A 94 -0.62 -14.69 -12.48
N ILE A 95 -1.88 -15.12 -12.36
CA ILE A 95 -2.65 -15.11 -11.12
C ILE A 95 -3.18 -16.53 -10.88
N ARG A 96 -2.82 -17.12 -9.74
CA ARG A 96 -3.27 -18.46 -9.35
C ARG A 96 -4.31 -18.37 -8.26
N PRO A 97 -5.45 -19.07 -8.42
CA PRO A 97 -6.43 -19.23 -7.34
C PRO A 97 -5.78 -19.91 -6.14
N ALA A 98 -5.91 -19.32 -4.96
CA ALA A 98 -5.29 -19.82 -3.74
C ALA A 98 -6.23 -19.70 -2.55
N SER A 99 -7.18 -20.62 -2.45
CA SER A 99 -8.03 -20.74 -1.25
C SER A 99 -7.21 -21.08 0.00
N LYS A 100 -6.09 -21.79 -0.19
CA LYS A 100 -5.07 -22.08 0.83
C LYS A 100 -3.73 -21.61 0.30
N LEU A 101 -3.22 -20.52 0.84
CA LEU A 101 -2.03 -19.83 0.31
C LEU A 101 -0.77 -20.70 0.33
N VAL A 102 -0.45 -21.31 1.48
CA VAL A 102 0.78 -22.10 1.62
C VAL A 102 0.78 -23.38 0.78
N PRO A 103 -0.26 -24.21 0.76
CA PRO A 103 -0.33 -25.33 -0.16
C PRO A 103 -0.14 -24.96 -1.62
N THR A 104 -0.75 -23.84 -2.08
CA THR A 104 -0.58 -23.36 -3.46
C THR A 104 0.85 -22.86 -3.71
N LEU A 105 1.47 -22.22 -2.71
CA LEU A 105 2.88 -21.81 -2.80
C LEU A 105 3.81 -23.05 -2.92
N LEU A 106 3.61 -24.06 -2.08
CA LEU A 106 4.44 -25.28 -2.11
C LEU A 106 4.26 -26.05 -3.43
N GLN A 107 3.05 -26.05 -3.99
CA GLN A 107 2.84 -26.59 -5.33
C GLN A 107 3.62 -25.80 -6.39
N LEU A 108 3.60 -24.47 -6.35
CA LEU A 108 4.39 -23.62 -7.24
C LEU A 108 5.89 -23.90 -7.08
N CYS A 109 6.37 -24.05 -5.85
CA CYS A 109 7.78 -24.41 -5.59
C CYS A 109 8.15 -25.74 -6.21
N ALA A 110 7.30 -26.76 -6.06
CA ALA A 110 7.52 -28.08 -6.65
C ALA A 110 7.55 -28.02 -8.20
N GLU A 111 6.59 -27.31 -8.82
CA GLU A 111 6.54 -27.10 -10.28
C GLU A 111 7.80 -26.40 -10.83
N ARG A 112 8.40 -25.52 -10.05
CA ARG A 112 9.59 -24.74 -10.42
C ARG A 112 10.92 -25.37 -9.94
N GLY A 113 10.87 -26.45 -9.19
CA GLY A 113 12.04 -27.08 -8.59
C GLY A 113 12.71 -26.23 -7.49
N TRP A 114 11.96 -25.37 -6.81
CA TRP A 114 12.49 -24.50 -5.77
C TRP A 114 12.48 -25.17 -4.41
N THR A 115 13.65 -25.34 -3.82
CA THR A 115 13.83 -25.91 -2.46
C THR A 115 14.13 -24.83 -1.41
N LYS A 116 14.26 -23.58 -1.85
CA LYS A 116 14.52 -22.42 -0.99
C LYS A 116 13.79 -21.18 -1.51
N LEU A 117 13.41 -20.26 -0.62
CA LEU A 117 12.79 -18.99 -0.95
C LEU A 117 13.37 -17.88 -0.08
N GLY A 118 13.55 -16.70 -0.67
CA GLY A 118 13.66 -15.47 0.09
C GLY A 118 12.28 -15.04 0.59
N VAL A 119 12.21 -14.47 1.75
CA VAL A 119 10.99 -13.89 2.32
C VAL A 119 11.27 -12.46 2.72
N LEU A 120 10.48 -11.53 2.23
CA LEU A 120 10.59 -10.13 2.63
C LEU A 120 10.06 -9.97 4.06
N ASP A 121 10.94 -9.54 4.98
CA ASP A 121 10.63 -9.41 6.41
C ASP A 121 10.06 -10.70 7.03
N LEU A 122 10.84 -11.77 7.01
CA LEU A 122 10.44 -13.11 7.49
C LEU A 122 9.81 -13.07 8.90
N ALA A 123 10.34 -12.24 9.80
CA ALA A 123 9.83 -12.10 11.16
C ALA A 123 8.40 -11.51 11.22
N ARG A 124 7.92 -10.89 10.16
CA ARG A 124 6.58 -10.28 10.06
C ARG A 124 5.56 -11.17 9.38
N LEU A 125 5.93 -12.36 8.93
CA LEU A 125 4.97 -13.30 8.36
C LEU A 125 3.94 -13.74 9.43
N PRO A 126 2.64 -13.77 9.08
CA PRO A 126 1.63 -14.36 9.95
C PRO A 126 1.94 -15.83 10.27
N HIS A 127 1.63 -16.27 11.48
CA HIS A 127 1.86 -17.65 11.92
C HIS A 127 1.22 -18.69 11.00
N GLU A 128 0.04 -18.40 10.47
CA GLU A 128 -0.66 -19.28 9.51
C GLU A 128 0.09 -19.47 8.17
N ILE A 129 1.05 -18.61 7.86
CA ILE A 129 1.94 -18.72 6.71
C ILE A 129 3.29 -19.29 7.14
N SER A 130 3.90 -18.73 8.21
CA SER A 130 5.24 -19.10 8.64
C SER A 130 5.34 -20.52 9.17
N LEU A 131 4.39 -20.99 9.99
CA LEU A 131 4.46 -22.34 10.58
C LEU A 131 4.36 -23.45 9.53
N PRO A 132 3.41 -23.45 8.56
CA PRO A 132 3.40 -24.47 7.52
C PRO A 132 4.61 -24.40 6.59
N LEU A 133 5.19 -23.21 6.35
CA LEU A 133 6.43 -23.09 5.57
C LEU A 133 7.60 -23.69 6.33
N GLN A 134 7.76 -23.43 7.61
CA GLN A 134 8.80 -24.02 8.46
C GLN A 134 8.70 -25.55 8.54
N ALA A 135 7.49 -26.09 8.48
CA ALA A 135 7.22 -27.52 8.49
C ALA A 135 7.40 -28.19 7.11
N SER A 136 7.69 -27.43 6.07
CA SER A 136 7.88 -27.92 4.70
C SER A 136 9.36 -28.15 4.38
N ASP A 137 9.61 -28.81 3.24
CA ASP A 137 10.98 -29.01 2.72
C ASP A 137 11.57 -27.74 2.07
N VAL A 138 10.78 -26.66 1.93
CA VAL A 138 11.23 -25.39 1.35
C VAL A 138 11.87 -24.52 2.43
N LYS A 139 13.18 -24.32 2.34
CA LYS A 139 13.94 -23.47 3.26
C LYS A 139 13.64 -22.00 3.00
N THR A 140 13.46 -21.20 4.05
CA THR A 140 13.22 -19.77 3.96
C THR A 140 14.39 -18.96 4.52
N SER A 141 14.71 -17.85 3.86
CA SER A 141 15.74 -16.89 4.27
C SER A 141 15.15 -15.50 4.32
N ASP A 142 15.52 -14.70 5.33
CA ASP A 142 15.10 -13.30 5.42
C ASP A 142 15.80 -12.48 4.34
N VAL A 143 15.01 -11.71 3.60
CA VAL A 143 15.50 -10.77 2.57
C VAL A 143 15.07 -9.37 2.97
N LYS A 144 16.03 -8.46 3.00
CA LYS A 144 15.76 -7.04 3.23
C LYS A 144 16.03 -6.26 1.95
N LEU A 145 15.09 -5.41 1.59
CA LEU A 145 15.18 -4.54 0.42
C LEU A 145 15.01 -3.10 0.87
N GLU A 146 15.79 -2.22 0.28
CA GLU A 146 15.48 -0.80 0.32
C GLU A 146 14.45 -0.50 -0.77
N LEU A 147 13.26 -0.07 -0.32
CA LEU A 147 12.12 0.15 -1.20
C LEU A 147 11.97 1.62 -1.64
N THR A 148 12.84 2.51 -1.16
CA THR A 148 12.80 3.93 -1.54
C THR A 148 13.39 4.15 -2.92
N ASP A 149 12.68 4.90 -3.77
CA ASP A 149 13.14 5.35 -5.08
C ASP A 149 12.56 6.74 -5.42
N ASP A 150 13.04 7.33 -6.53
CA ASP A 150 12.62 8.68 -6.95
C ASP A 150 11.12 8.75 -7.24
N ALA A 151 10.51 7.68 -7.74
CA ALA A 151 9.07 7.62 -8.02
C ALA A 151 8.27 7.65 -6.71
N GLU A 152 8.73 6.93 -5.67
CA GLU A 152 8.12 7.00 -4.34
C GLU A 152 8.22 8.40 -3.75
N ILE A 153 9.40 9.02 -3.82
CA ILE A 153 9.61 10.39 -3.34
C ILE A 153 8.69 11.37 -4.09
N ALA A 154 8.51 11.20 -5.40
CA ALA A 154 7.59 12.03 -6.19
C ALA A 154 6.14 11.87 -5.73
N MET A 155 5.68 10.65 -5.44
CA MET A 155 4.32 10.40 -4.93
C MET A 155 4.12 10.98 -3.53
N LEU A 156 5.10 10.87 -2.64
CA LEU A 156 5.06 11.49 -1.31
C LEU A 156 4.94 13.01 -1.41
N ARG A 157 5.74 13.66 -2.26
CA ARG A 157 5.68 15.11 -2.51
C ARG A 157 4.31 15.52 -3.09
N ARG A 158 3.77 14.74 -4.01
CA ARG A 158 2.43 14.99 -4.58
C ARG A 158 1.33 14.87 -3.53
N ALA A 159 1.40 13.88 -2.65
CA ALA A 159 0.48 13.73 -1.53
C ALA A 159 0.55 14.92 -0.56
N GLU A 160 1.77 15.36 -0.22
CA GLU A 160 1.98 16.52 0.65
C GLU A 160 1.46 17.83 0.01
N GLN A 161 1.74 18.06 -1.25
CA GLN A 161 1.25 19.22 -2.00
C GLN A 161 -0.27 19.24 -2.04
N MET A 162 -0.92 18.12 -2.38
CA MET A 162 -2.38 17.98 -2.36
C MET A 162 -2.96 18.34 -0.98
N ALA A 163 -2.32 17.86 0.09
CA ALA A 163 -2.75 18.18 1.44
C ALA A 163 -2.71 19.68 1.73
N ARG A 164 -1.61 20.35 1.39
CA ARG A 164 -1.44 21.79 1.61
C ARG A 164 -2.42 22.62 0.78
N GLU A 165 -2.58 22.31 -0.49
CA GLU A 165 -3.49 23.02 -1.41
C GLU A 165 -4.94 22.95 -0.91
N ILE A 166 -5.41 21.76 -0.56
CA ILE A 166 -6.78 21.55 -0.08
C ILE A 166 -6.99 22.21 1.28
N LEU A 167 -6.09 22.04 2.23
CA LEU A 167 -6.20 22.69 3.53
C LEU A 167 -6.22 24.22 3.38
N THR A 168 -5.37 24.79 2.55
CA THR A 168 -5.37 26.23 2.29
C THR A 168 -6.70 26.73 1.75
N ALA A 169 -7.31 25.99 0.82
CA ALA A 169 -8.58 26.37 0.20
C ALA A 169 -9.81 26.15 1.11
N GLU A 170 -9.75 25.13 1.97
CA GLU A 170 -10.93 24.69 2.73
C GLU A 170 -10.96 25.24 4.16
N LEU A 171 -9.81 25.48 4.82
CA LEU A 171 -9.77 25.94 6.20
C LEU A 171 -10.67 27.15 6.49
N PRO A 172 -10.72 28.22 5.67
CA PRO A 172 -11.59 29.36 5.94
C PRO A 172 -13.09 29.01 6.01
N LYS A 173 -13.50 27.94 5.33
CA LYS A 173 -14.91 27.51 5.27
C LYS A 173 -15.37 26.76 6.52
N GLY A 174 -14.44 26.35 7.39
CA GLY A 174 -14.75 25.63 8.60
C GLY A 174 -15.26 26.52 9.75
N VAL A 175 -15.02 27.84 9.69
CA VAL A 175 -15.45 28.77 10.73
C VAL A 175 -16.97 28.75 10.89
N GLY A 176 -17.45 28.54 12.11
CA GLY A 176 -18.88 28.43 12.40
C GLY A 176 -19.51 27.07 12.12
N LEU A 177 -18.74 26.10 11.62
CA LEU A 177 -19.20 24.72 11.48
C LEU A 177 -18.77 23.87 12.69
N THR A 178 -19.41 22.75 12.91
CA THR A 178 -18.85 21.72 13.78
C THR A 178 -17.72 20.99 13.09
N ASP A 179 -16.77 20.44 13.84
CA ASP A 179 -15.68 19.62 13.31
C ASP A 179 -16.20 18.39 12.55
N TYR A 180 -17.37 17.83 12.89
CA TYR A 180 -18.06 16.81 12.09
C TYR A 180 -18.47 17.29 10.71
N GLN A 181 -19.11 18.47 10.63
CA GLN A 181 -19.54 19.03 9.35
C GLN A 181 -18.35 19.36 8.48
N PHE A 182 -17.33 19.96 9.07
CA PHE A 182 -16.12 20.33 8.34
C PHE A 182 -15.28 19.10 7.92
N SER A 183 -15.24 18.06 8.75
CA SER A 183 -14.63 16.77 8.37
C SER A 183 -15.24 16.20 7.09
N GLY A 184 -16.57 16.25 6.95
CA GLY A 184 -17.26 15.80 5.74
C GLY A 184 -16.90 16.62 4.50
N LEU A 185 -16.75 17.95 4.63
CA LEU A 185 -16.31 18.81 3.53
C LEU A 185 -14.87 18.50 3.12
N LEU A 186 -13.96 18.37 4.08
CA LEU A 186 -12.57 18.02 3.83
C LEU A 186 -12.45 16.64 3.18
N GLU A 187 -13.14 15.63 3.70
CA GLU A 187 -13.12 14.29 3.13
C GLU A 187 -13.57 14.31 1.66
N ARG A 188 -14.64 15.02 1.36
CA ARG A 188 -15.12 15.18 -0.02
C ARG A 188 -14.05 15.85 -0.91
N ALA A 189 -13.42 16.93 -0.43
CA ALA A 189 -12.40 17.64 -1.20
C ALA A 189 -11.19 16.74 -1.48
N PHE A 190 -10.68 16.05 -0.47
CA PHE A 190 -9.55 15.11 -0.62
C PHE A 190 -9.88 13.94 -1.55
N ARG A 191 -11.06 13.31 -1.39
CA ARG A 191 -11.48 12.21 -2.26
C ARG A 191 -11.64 12.65 -3.71
N SER A 192 -12.20 13.85 -3.92
CA SER A 192 -12.35 14.42 -5.28
C SER A 192 -10.99 14.72 -5.94
N ALA A 193 -9.96 15.00 -5.16
CA ALA A 193 -8.60 15.20 -5.64
C ALA A 193 -7.82 13.88 -5.84
N GLY A 194 -8.39 12.73 -5.49
CA GLY A 194 -7.78 11.41 -5.69
C GLY A 194 -7.14 10.78 -4.46
N ALA A 195 -7.35 11.34 -3.25
CA ALA A 195 -6.89 10.68 -2.02
C ALA A 195 -7.58 9.32 -1.83
N GLU A 196 -6.79 8.29 -1.59
CA GLU A 196 -7.28 6.91 -1.44
C GLU A 196 -7.71 6.58 -0.02
N ASP A 197 -7.06 7.19 0.97
CA ASP A 197 -7.47 7.13 2.36
C ASP A 197 -7.04 8.41 3.09
N LEU A 198 -7.68 8.72 4.22
CA LEU A 198 -7.31 9.88 5.02
C LEU A 198 -7.72 9.71 6.48
N LEU A 199 -6.96 10.36 7.36
CA LEU A 199 -7.26 10.56 8.76
C LEU A 199 -7.21 12.06 9.04
N LEU A 200 -8.32 12.61 9.53
CA LEU A 200 -8.45 14.01 9.91
C LEU A 200 -8.45 14.15 11.44
N LEU A 201 -7.59 15.03 11.94
CA LEU A 201 -7.53 15.38 13.35
C LEU A 201 -7.63 16.89 13.49
N PHE A 202 -8.43 17.35 14.47
CA PHE A 202 -8.71 18.75 14.73
C PHE A 202 -8.07 19.21 16.03
N ASN A 203 -7.55 20.44 16.01
CA ASN A 203 -7.12 21.13 17.21
C ASN A 203 -7.86 22.48 17.28
N THR A 204 -8.73 22.63 18.29
CA THR A 204 -9.52 23.84 18.54
C THR A 204 -9.00 24.68 19.73
N GLY A 205 -7.75 24.44 20.14
CA GLY A 205 -7.15 25.13 21.28
C GLY A 205 -5.71 24.69 21.49
N ASN A 206 -5.21 24.72 22.73
CA ASN A 206 -3.83 24.37 23.06
C ASN A 206 -3.60 22.87 23.31
N SER A 207 -4.51 22.01 22.86
CA SER A 207 -4.42 20.55 23.01
C SER A 207 -3.82 19.88 21.77
N ALA A 208 -3.41 18.63 21.90
CA ALA A 208 -2.99 17.83 20.74
C ALA A 208 -4.17 17.63 19.76
N PRO A 209 -3.90 17.51 18.44
CA PRO A 209 -4.93 17.18 17.45
C PRO A 209 -5.62 15.87 17.78
N ARG A 210 -6.94 15.81 17.63
CA ARG A 210 -7.80 14.67 17.96
C ARG A 210 -8.93 14.50 16.94
N PRO A 211 -9.51 13.31 16.83
CA PRO A 211 -10.69 13.10 15.99
C PRO A 211 -11.83 14.08 16.30
N ALA A 212 -12.67 14.36 15.32
CA ALA A 212 -13.86 15.19 15.46
C ALA A 212 -14.77 14.69 16.60
N ARG A 213 -15.37 15.60 17.33
CA ARG A 213 -16.21 15.34 18.53
C ARG A 213 -17.49 16.19 18.60
N GLY A 214 -17.81 16.92 17.55
CA GLY A 214 -18.93 17.85 17.52
C GLY A 214 -18.59 19.24 18.04
N ALA A 215 -17.31 19.58 18.20
CA ALA A 215 -16.89 20.91 18.65
C ALA A 215 -17.11 21.95 17.55
N MET A 216 -17.59 23.14 17.94
CA MET A 216 -17.68 24.29 17.03
C MET A 216 -16.28 24.81 16.71
N LEU A 217 -16.02 25.05 15.44
CA LEU A 217 -14.78 25.64 14.95
C LEU A 217 -14.92 27.17 14.95
N GLY A 218 -14.09 27.81 15.75
CA GLY A 218 -13.98 29.26 15.81
C GLY A 218 -12.99 29.81 14.77
N ASP A 219 -12.49 31.01 15.05
CA ASP A 219 -11.48 31.70 14.23
C ASP A 219 -10.04 31.18 14.44
N LYS A 220 -9.83 30.30 15.42
CA LYS A 220 -8.53 29.71 15.77
C LYS A 220 -8.65 28.20 15.87
N TYR A 221 -8.27 27.52 14.84
CA TYR A 221 -8.15 26.05 14.83
C TYR A 221 -7.13 25.60 13.81
N SER A 222 -6.71 24.34 13.92
CA SER A 222 -5.86 23.69 12.93
C SER A 222 -6.36 22.28 12.64
N VAL A 223 -6.01 21.79 11.46
CA VAL A 223 -6.28 20.43 11.01
C VAL A 223 -4.97 19.74 10.69
N ALA A 224 -4.79 18.57 11.26
CA ALA A 224 -3.76 17.64 10.82
C ALA A 224 -4.44 16.58 9.94
N VAL A 225 -3.89 16.36 8.76
CA VAL A 225 -4.30 15.32 7.85
C VAL A 225 -3.16 14.32 7.63
N ALA A 226 -3.46 13.04 7.74
CA ALA A 226 -2.65 11.99 7.12
C ALA A 226 -3.46 11.47 5.93
N LEU A 227 -2.91 11.56 4.73
CA LEU A 227 -3.60 11.12 3.52
C LEU A 227 -2.75 10.11 2.75
N GLU A 228 -3.42 9.17 2.11
CA GLU A 228 -2.82 8.21 1.20
C GLU A 228 -3.11 8.61 -0.25
N TYR A 229 -2.05 8.68 -1.04
CA TYR A 229 -2.11 8.88 -2.49
C TYR A 229 -1.22 7.86 -3.18
N ARG A 230 -1.78 7.07 -4.08
CA ARG A 230 -1.08 6.01 -4.82
C ARG A 230 -0.29 5.04 -3.91
N GLY A 231 -0.79 4.79 -2.71
CA GLY A 231 -0.14 3.92 -1.72
C GLY A 231 0.88 4.62 -0.82
N HIS A 232 1.09 5.92 -0.98
CA HIS A 232 2.05 6.70 -0.22
C HIS A 232 1.35 7.64 0.75
N TRP A 233 1.80 7.63 2.01
CA TRP A 233 1.21 8.41 3.08
C TRP A 233 1.99 9.69 3.35
N ALA A 234 1.32 10.84 3.30
CA ALA A 234 1.85 12.12 3.74
C ALA A 234 1.08 12.65 4.96
N ARG A 235 1.77 13.45 5.78
CA ARG A 235 1.17 14.13 6.93
C ARG A 235 1.41 15.63 6.81
N VAL A 236 0.33 16.40 6.94
CA VAL A 236 0.38 17.87 6.95
C VAL A 236 -0.50 18.37 8.08
N MET A 237 -0.03 19.40 8.77
CA MET A 237 -0.83 20.15 9.73
C MET A 237 -0.84 21.62 9.31
N GLN A 238 -2.02 22.20 9.30
CA GLN A 238 -2.19 23.61 8.95
C GLN A 238 -3.30 24.24 9.79
N GLY A 239 -3.07 25.47 10.24
CA GLY A 239 -4.06 26.31 10.89
C GLY A 239 -4.64 27.36 9.93
N LEU A 240 -5.68 28.04 10.37
CA LEU A 240 -6.14 29.26 9.70
C LEU A 240 -4.98 30.26 9.64
N PRO A 241 -4.77 30.96 8.52
CA PRO A 241 -3.85 32.08 8.48
C PRO A 241 -4.30 33.14 9.49
N LEU A 242 -3.33 33.65 10.25
CA LEU A 242 -3.52 34.76 11.18
C LEU A 242 -3.81 36.06 10.43
#